data_86aef480751d7c6a38d42caf34780d64
#
_entry.id   86aef480751d7c6a38d42caf34780d64
#
_cell.length_a   1.000
_cell.length_b   1.000
_cell.length_c   1.000
_cell.angle_alpha   90.00
_cell.angle_beta   90.00
_cell.angle_gamma   90.00
#
_symmetry.space_group_name_H-M   'P 1'
#
loop_
_entity.id
_entity.type
_entity.pdbx_description
1 polymer ?
#
loop_
_entity_poly.entity_id
_entity_poly.type
_entity_poly.pdbx_seq_one_letter_code
_entity_poly.pdbx_strand_id
1 'polypeptide(L)'
;FGAFLTDLNIAANPQYSIMDAIVGMEGPGGPGSGDPVKLGFLAASDNILALDWTCASLVGYNPIHIANLKDALLRGIWLNSADEIQIVGQKFDDVKVSNFKIVKNPTSSLGKMLPPGLNSLAAKLLAVTPRINSKKCQKCKRCEQICPAHIIKMAGAKGSAKIIERSKCLSCFCCHEICPADAIKLRRLF
;
A
#
# COMPACT_ATOMS: atom_id res chain seq x y z
N PHE A 1 11.04 -6.25 2.35
CA PHE A 1 10.02 -5.88 1.34
C PHE A 1 10.58 -4.80 0.40
N GLY A 2 11.16 -3.69 0.89
CA GLY A 2 11.75 -2.65 0.04
C GLY A 2 12.80 -3.20 -0.93
N ALA A 3 13.79 -3.94 -0.43
CA ALA A 3 14.82 -4.56 -1.26
C ALA A 3 14.25 -5.50 -2.34
N PHE A 4 13.23 -6.29 -1.98
CA PHE A 4 12.55 -7.15 -2.96
C PHE A 4 11.91 -6.35 -4.12
N LEU A 5 11.27 -5.22 -3.80
CA LEU A 5 10.69 -4.33 -4.83
C LEU A 5 11.78 -3.70 -5.70
N THR A 6 12.90 -3.31 -5.12
CA THR A 6 14.07 -2.82 -5.87
C THR A 6 14.59 -3.88 -6.83
N ASP A 7 14.81 -5.12 -6.34
CA ASP A 7 15.29 -6.23 -7.16
C ASP A 7 14.31 -6.59 -8.30
N LEU A 8 13.00 -6.53 -8.02
CA LEU A 8 11.98 -6.74 -9.04
C LEU A 8 12.04 -5.69 -10.15
N ASN A 9 12.25 -4.42 -9.80
CA ASN A 9 12.39 -3.33 -10.78
C ASN A 9 13.70 -3.44 -11.57
N ILE A 10 14.79 -3.89 -10.94
CA ILE A 10 16.05 -4.19 -11.66
C ILE A 10 15.80 -5.28 -12.70
N ALA A 11 15.10 -6.35 -12.32
CA ALA A 11 14.80 -7.47 -13.24
C ALA A 11 13.83 -7.06 -14.37
N ALA A 12 12.85 -6.21 -14.07
CA ALA A 12 11.90 -5.69 -15.06
C ALA A 12 12.52 -4.66 -16.01
N ASN A 13 13.54 -3.94 -15.54
CA ASN A 13 14.32 -2.94 -16.26
C ASN A 13 13.48 -1.97 -17.11
N PRO A 14 12.55 -1.22 -16.50
CA PRO A 14 11.73 -0.26 -17.23
C PRO A 14 12.60 0.84 -17.83
N GLN A 15 12.48 1.08 -19.12
CA GLN A 15 13.27 2.09 -19.85
C GLN A 15 12.68 3.49 -19.73
N TYR A 16 11.38 3.57 -19.45
CA TYR A 16 10.65 4.81 -19.29
C TYR A 16 9.41 4.57 -18.44
N SER A 17 9.10 5.50 -17.56
CA SER A 17 7.95 5.42 -16.67
C SER A 17 7.14 6.71 -16.72
N ILE A 18 5.82 6.57 -16.70
CA ILE A 18 4.88 7.70 -16.70
C ILE A 18 3.96 7.52 -15.52
N MET A 19 3.79 8.57 -14.73
CA MET A 19 2.83 8.65 -13.65
C MET A 19 1.66 9.56 -14.06
N ASP A 20 0.47 8.99 -14.08
CA ASP A 20 -0.77 9.76 -14.12
C ASP A 20 -1.15 10.14 -12.68
N ALA A 21 -0.99 11.42 -12.37
CA ALA A 21 -1.38 12.01 -11.09
C ALA A 21 -2.44 13.10 -11.28
N ILE A 22 -3.35 12.96 -12.26
CA ILE A 22 -4.49 13.88 -12.42
C ILE A 22 -5.46 13.72 -11.26
N VAL A 23 -5.82 12.47 -10.95
CA VAL A 23 -6.62 12.12 -9.77
C VAL A 23 -5.91 11.01 -9.02
N GLY A 24 -5.45 11.31 -7.82
CA GLY A 24 -4.85 10.34 -6.91
C GLY A 24 -5.84 9.85 -5.87
N MET A 25 -5.34 9.04 -4.95
CA MET A 25 -6.07 8.56 -3.79
C MET A 25 -5.28 8.87 -2.53
N GLU A 26 -5.93 9.39 -1.52
CA GLU A 26 -5.31 9.73 -0.25
C GLU A 26 -5.94 8.99 0.93
N GLY A 27 -5.26 9.03 2.08
CA GLY A 27 -5.76 8.44 3.33
C GLY A 27 -5.58 6.93 3.43
N PRO A 28 -6.02 6.33 4.55
CA PRO A 28 -5.87 4.90 4.80
C PRO A 28 -7.00 4.12 4.13
N GLY A 29 -6.72 3.33 3.14
CA GLY A 29 -7.78 2.49 2.61
C GLY A 29 -7.48 1.74 1.33
N GLY A 30 -6.40 2.03 0.65
CA GLY A 30 -6.09 1.40 -0.62
C GLY A 30 -7.17 1.64 -1.68
N PRO A 31 -7.18 0.89 -2.80
CA PRO A 31 -8.00 1.19 -3.97
C PRO A 31 -9.51 1.21 -3.71
N GLY A 32 -9.99 0.48 -2.70
CA GLY A 32 -11.44 0.33 -2.45
C GLY A 32 -12.04 1.29 -1.44
N SER A 33 -11.25 2.06 -0.71
CA SER A 33 -11.75 2.90 0.40
C SER A 33 -10.93 4.14 0.73
N GLY A 34 -9.98 4.51 -0.12
CA GLY A 34 -9.30 5.80 -0.03
C GLY A 34 -10.16 6.92 -0.62
N ASP A 35 -9.88 8.16 -0.24
CA ASP A 35 -10.56 9.32 -0.76
C ASP A 35 -9.92 9.79 -2.07
N PRO A 36 -10.68 10.03 -3.15
CA PRO A 36 -10.11 10.59 -4.37
C PRO A 36 -9.70 12.05 -4.15
N VAL A 37 -8.54 12.43 -4.67
CA VAL A 37 -8.01 13.80 -4.60
C VAL A 37 -7.46 14.23 -5.93
N LYS A 38 -7.73 15.47 -6.35
CA LYS A 38 -7.13 16.07 -7.55
C LYS A 38 -5.70 16.48 -7.22
N LEU A 39 -4.74 15.88 -7.93
CA LEU A 39 -3.33 16.26 -7.90
C LEU A 39 -2.99 17.15 -9.10
N GLY A 40 -3.52 16.82 -10.28
CA GLY A 40 -3.54 17.69 -11.44
C GLY A 40 -2.24 17.74 -12.24
N PHE A 41 -1.37 16.73 -12.14
CA PHE A 41 -0.13 16.69 -12.92
C PHE A 41 0.12 15.32 -13.57
N LEU A 42 0.97 15.32 -14.59
CA LEU A 42 1.60 14.15 -15.16
C LEU A 42 3.11 14.27 -14.93
N ALA A 43 3.76 13.18 -14.63
CA ALA A 43 5.20 13.11 -14.50
C ALA A 43 5.75 11.92 -15.28
N ALA A 44 6.97 12.08 -15.83
CA ALA A 44 7.61 11.02 -16.59
C ALA A 44 9.12 11.07 -16.41
N SER A 45 9.79 9.94 -16.48
CA SER A 45 11.25 9.83 -16.41
C SER A 45 11.72 8.52 -17.03
N ASP A 46 12.94 8.54 -17.55
CA ASP A 46 13.74 7.36 -17.88
C ASP A 46 14.40 6.74 -16.64
N ASN A 47 14.36 7.45 -15.50
CA ASN A 47 14.86 6.99 -14.20
C ASN A 47 13.70 6.78 -13.23
N ILE A 48 13.37 5.52 -12.94
CA ILE A 48 12.23 5.14 -12.08
C ILE A 48 12.37 5.67 -10.65
N LEU A 49 13.61 5.70 -10.10
CA LEU A 49 13.83 6.21 -8.76
C LEU A 49 13.62 7.72 -8.70
N ALA A 50 14.08 8.45 -9.72
CA ALA A 50 13.88 9.90 -9.81
C ALA A 50 12.40 10.26 -9.90
N LEU A 51 11.62 9.49 -10.69
CA LEU A 51 10.18 9.67 -10.80
C LEU A 51 9.47 9.49 -9.46
N ASP A 52 9.65 8.33 -8.84
CA ASP A 52 9.00 8.00 -7.58
C ASP A 52 9.42 8.93 -6.44
N TRP A 53 10.71 9.28 -6.37
CA TRP A 53 11.24 10.22 -5.39
C TRP A 53 10.58 11.59 -5.51
N THR A 54 10.53 12.12 -6.73
CA THR A 54 9.92 13.43 -7.01
C THR A 54 8.43 13.40 -6.71
N CYS A 55 7.70 12.40 -7.17
CA CYS A 55 6.26 12.29 -6.95
C CYS A 55 5.91 12.12 -5.46
N ALA A 56 6.68 11.33 -4.71
CA ALA A 56 6.52 11.23 -3.26
C ALA A 56 6.74 12.58 -2.57
N SER A 57 7.76 13.33 -2.99
CA SER A 57 8.07 14.66 -2.45
C SER A 57 6.97 15.68 -2.79
N LEU A 58 6.41 15.64 -3.99
CA LEU A 58 5.32 16.54 -4.44
C LEU A 58 4.08 16.43 -3.56
N VAL A 59 3.73 15.23 -3.11
CA VAL A 59 2.59 15.00 -2.22
C VAL A 59 2.96 15.06 -0.73
N GLY A 60 4.21 15.44 -0.39
CA GLY A 60 4.66 15.71 0.98
C GLY A 60 5.15 14.47 1.75
N TYR A 61 5.32 13.32 1.13
CA TYR A 61 6.07 12.23 1.76
C TYR A 61 7.57 12.55 1.80
N ASN A 62 8.25 12.08 2.83
CA ASN A 62 9.71 12.04 2.82
C ASN A 62 10.17 10.72 2.16
N PRO A 63 10.75 10.76 0.95
CA PRO A 63 11.07 9.57 0.17
C PRO A 63 12.01 8.58 0.89
N ILE A 64 12.92 9.07 1.73
CA ILE A 64 13.84 8.22 2.50
C ILE A 64 13.12 7.30 3.52
N HIS A 65 11.87 7.60 3.84
CA HIS A 65 11.05 6.74 4.71
C HIS A 65 10.25 5.70 3.92
N ILE A 66 10.30 5.74 2.59
CA ILE A 66 9.67 4.75 1.70
C ILE A 66 10.69 3.65 1.44
N ALA A 67 10.36 2.42 1.83
CA ALA A 67 11.31 1.33 1.97
C ALA A 67 12.08 0.98 0.69
N ASN A 68 11.42 0.94 -0.47
CA ASN A 68 12.06 0.68 -1.77
C ASN A 68 12.88 1.86 -2.27
N LEU A 69 12.42 3.11 -2.10
CA LEU A 69 13.18 4.29 -2.50
C LEU A 69 14.47 4.42 -1.68
N LYS A 70 14.36 4.20 -0.37
CA LYS A 70 15.51 4.17 0.53
C LYS A 70 16.50 3.08 0.13
N ASP A 71 16.03 1.87 -0.13
CA ASP A 71 16.90 0.74 -0.50
C ASP A 71 17.63 1.00 -1.81
N ALA A 72 16.92 1.46 -2.84
CA ALA A 72 17.50 1.78 -4.14
C ALA A 72 18.58 2.87 -4.03
N LEU A 73 18.30 3.94 -3.29
CA LEU A 73 19.27 5.03 -3.09
C LEU A 73 20.50 4.56 -2.32
N LEU A 74 20.33 3.81 -1.24
CA LEU A 74 21.46 3.30 -0.42
C LEU A 74 22.34 2.30 -1.19
N ARG A 75 21.78 1.60 -2.17
CA ARG A 75 22.50 0.68 -3.05
C ARG A 75 23.12 1.37 -4.26
N GLY A 76 22.90 2.68 -4.45
CA GLY A 76 23.37 3.44 -5.61
C GLY A 76 22.74 2.96 -6.93
N ILE A 77 21.50 2.45 -6.86
CA ILE A 77 20.79 1.96 -8.06
C ILE A 77 19.96 3.11 -8.61
N TRP A 78 20.17 3.43 -9.90
CA TRP A 78 19.57 4.52 -10.66
C TRP A 78 20.02 5.93 -10.25
N LEU A 79 20.31 6.19 -8.96
CA LEU A 79 20.82 7.47 -8.43
C LEU A 79 21.78 7.18 -7.27
N ASN A 80 22.86 7.99 -7.15
CA ASN A 80 23.73 7.99 -5.98
C ASN A 80 23.27 9.00 -4.92
N SER A 81 22.63 10.08 -5.36
CA SER A 81 22.06 11.12 -4.50
C SER A 81 20.76 11.65 -5.09
N ALA A 82 19.84 12.06 -4.22
CA ALA A 82 18.62 12.75 -4.64
C ALA A 82 18.89 14.12 -5.31
N ASP A 83 20.06 14.71 -5.05
CA ASP A 83 20.47 15.99 -5.65
C ASP A 83 20.79 15.87 -7.15
N GLU A 84 20.93 14.64 -7.66
CA GLU A 84 21.11 14.39 -9.09
C GLU A 84 19.82 14.56 -9.89
N ILE A 85 18.65 14.63 -9.21
CA ILE A 85 17.36 14.71 -9.88
C ILE A 85 17.18 16.10 -10.51
N GLN A 86 17.04 16.11 -11.82
CA GLN A 86 16.75 17.33 -12.59
C GLN A 86 15.28 17.33 -13.01
N ILE A 87 14.55 18.35 -12.59
CA ILE A 87 13.15 18.53 -12.95
C ILE A 87 13.07 19.49 -14.14
N VAL A 88 12.44 19.02 -15.22
CA VAL A 88 12.21 19.79 -16.44
C VAL A 88 10.71 20.02 -16.63
N GLY A 89 10.33 21.16 -17.16
CA GLY A 89 8.95 21.55 -17.37
C GLY A 89 8.45 22.48 -16.27
N GLN A 90 7.38 22.10 -15.55
CA GLN A 90 6.86 22.94 -14.47
C GLN A 90 7.77 22.91 -13.24
N LYS A 91 7.84 24.04 -12.54
CA LYS A 91 8.63 24.12 -11.30
C LYS A 91 7.98 23.25 -10.21
N PHE A 92 8.82 22.61 -9.40
CA PHE A 92 8.38 21.74 -8.30
C PHE A 92 7.35 22.42 -7.38
N ASP A 93 7.59 23.68 -7.00
CA ASP A 93 6.72 24.39 -6.08
C ASP A 93 5.35 24.75 -6.68
N ASP A 94 5.25 24.87 -8.02
CA ASP A 94 4.00 25.18 -8.71
C ASP A 94 3.03 23.98 -8.76
N VAL A 95 3.59 22.75 -8.70
CA VAL A 95 2.82 21.49 -8.75
C VAL A 95 2.74 20.77 -7.40
N LYS A 96 3.40 21.28 -6.38
CA LYS A 96 3.42 20.71 -5.04
C LYS A 96 2.01 20.68 -4.41
N VAL A 97 1.62 19.53 -3.91
CA VAL A 97 0.33 19.32 -3.25
C VAL A 97 0.45 19.55 -1.75
N SER A 98 -0.16 20.62 -1.24
CA SER A 98 0.01 21.04 0.16
C SER A 98 -0.86 20.29 1.18
N ASN A 99 -1.98 19.70 0.75
CA ASN A 99 -3.01 19.15 1.66
C ASN A 99 -3.25 17.65 1.49
N PHE A 100 -2.27 16.89 0.99
CA PHE A 100 -2.40 15.46 0.83
C PHE A 100 -2.43 14.74 2.19
N LYS A 101 -3.42 13.87 2.41
CA LYS A 101 -3.57 13.11 3.67
C LYS A 101 -2.56 11.97 3.75
N ILE A 102 -1.38 12.26 4.27
CA ILE A 102 -0.31 11.29 4.47
C ILE A 102 -0.72 10.24 5.51
N VAL A 103 -0.60 8.97 5.15
CA VAL A 103 -0.80 7.87 6.10
C VAL A 103 0.45 7.69 6.96
N LYS A 104 0.35 8.07 8.24
CA LYS A 104 1.40 7.80 9.22
C LYS A 104 1.24 6.39 9.76
N ASN A 105 2.25 5.54 9.57
CA ASN A 105 2.30 4.20 10.17
C ASN A 105 2.85 4.26 11.61
N PRO A 106 2.00 4.30 12.65
CA PRO A 106 2.46 4.38 14.05
C PRO A 106 3.16 3.10 14.52
N THR A 107 2.97 1.99 13.82
CA THR A 107 3.52 0.68 14.22
C THR A 107 5.03 0.54 14.01
N SER A 108 5.66 1.39 13.19
CA SER A 108 7.11 1.30 12.94
C SER A 108 7.98 1.77 14.11
N SER A 109 7.48 2.68 14.95
CA SER A 109 8.22 3.20 16.10
C SER A 109 8.02 2.35 17.37
N LEU A 110 6.81 1.84 17.60
CA LEU A 110 6.51 1.03 18.78
C LEU A 110 7.19 -0.35 18.73
N GLY A 111 7.30 -0.95 17.53
CA GLY A 111 7.96 -2.24 17.32
C GLY A 111 9.47 -2.22 17.59
N LYS A 112 10.13 -1.05 17.51
CA LYS A 112 11.56 -0.92 17.78
C LYS A 112 11.90 -0.83 19.28
N MET A 113 10.91 -0.54 20.13
CA MET A 113 11.10 -0.38 21.59
C MET A 113 10.82 -1.65 22.41
N LEU A 114 10.24 -2.69 21.81
CA LEU A 114 9.87 -3.91 22.51
C LEU A 114 10.88 -5.04 22.29
N PRO A 115 11.19 -5.85 23.33
CA PRO A 115 12.03 -7.03 23.18
C PRO A 115 11.50 -8.01 22.11
N PRO A 116 12.37 -8.78 21.40
CA PRO A 116 11.97 -9.60 20.26
C PRO A 116 10.81 -10.57 20.50
N GLY A 117 10.69 -11.15 21.72
CA GLY A 117 9.61 -12.06 22.09
C GLY A 117 8.24 -11.37 22.29
N LEU A 118 8.24 -10.15 22.82
CA LEU A 118 7.04 -9.36 23.06
C LEU A 118 6.50 -8.74 21.78
N ASN A 119 7.39 -8.47 20.81
CA ASN A 119 7.04 -7.91 19.49
C ASN A 119 6.09 -8.84 18.71
N SER A 120 6.30 -10.15 18.74
CA SER A 120 5.46 -11.09 18.00
C SER A 120 4.03 -11.19 18.58
N LEU A 121 3.91 -11.10 19.90
CA LEU A 121 2.60 -11.09 20.57
C LEU A 121 1.89 -9.76 20.34
N ALA A 122 2.59 -8.64 20.50
CA ALA A 122 2.05 -7.31 20.23
C ALA A 122 1.63 -7.15 18.77
N ALA A 123 2.43 -7.65 17.81
CA ALA A 123 2.08 -7.63 16.39
C ALA A 123 0.81 -8.43 16.10
N LYS A 124 0.62 -9.61 16.74
CA LYS A 124 -0.62 -10.40 16.60
C LYS A 124 -1.82 -9.69 17.21
N LEU A 125 -1.66 -9.03 18.36
CA LEU A 125 -2.73 -8.31 19.04
C LEU A 125 -3.14 -7.03 18.29
N LEU A 126 -2.17 -6.33 17.69
CA LEU A 126 -2.39 -5.11 16.93
C LEU A 126 -2.72 -5.36 15.46
N ALA A 127 -2.64 -6.60 15.00
CA ALA A 127 -2.92 -6.97 13.62
C ALA A 127 -4.35 -6.61 13.23
N VAL A 128 -4.46 -5.88 12.12
CA VAL A 128 -5.74 -5.63 11.48
C VAL A 128 -6.18 -6.89 10.75
N THR A 129 -7.38 -7.36 11.01
CA THR A 129 -7.91 -8.58 10.39
C THR A 129 -9.25 -8.33 9.71
N PRO A 130 -9.54 -9.01 8.59
CA PRO A 130 -10.85 -8.92 7.96
C PRO A 130 -11.92 -9.60 8.82
N ARG A 131 -13.09 -8.97 8.91
CA ARG A 131 -14.31 -9.47 9.55
C ARG A 131 -15.44 -9.45 8.55
N ILE A 132 -16.11 -10.57 8.36
CA ILE A 132 -17.20 -10.71 7.39
C ILE A 132 -18.54 -10.52 8.10
N ASN A 133 -19.32 -9.56 7.62
CA ASN A 133 -20.70 -9.37 8.06
C ASN A 133 -21.63 -10.26 7.21
N SER A 134 -22.13 -11.33 7.78
CA SER A 134 -23.00 -12.28 7.10
C SER A 134 -24.32 -11.68 6.62
N LYS A 135 -24.83 -10.63 7.30
CA LYS A 135 -26.09 -9.96 6.93
C LYS A 135 -25.94 -9.10 5.65
N LYS A 136 -24.74 -8.55 5.41
CA LYS A 136 -24.45 -7.77 4.20
C LYS A 136 -23.94 -8.62 3.03
N CYS A 137 -23.57 -9.87 3.30
CA CYS A 137 -22.93 -10.74 2.32
C CYS A 137 -23.90 -11.13 1.21
N GLN A 138 -23.63 -10.71 -0.03
CA GLN A 138 -24.40 -11.07 -1.23
C GLN A 138 -24.08 -12.46 -1.79
N LYS A 139 -23.21 -13.22 -1.14
CA LYS A 139 -22.83 -14.61 -1.50
C LYS A 139 -22.22 -14.76 -2.90
N CYS A 140 -21.59 -13.69 -3.41
CA CYS A 140 -21.03 -13.63 -4.77
C CYS A 140 -19.71 -14.41 -4.97
N LYS A 141 -19.13 -15.02 -3.91
CA LYS A 141 -17.90 -15.82 -3.89
C LYS A 141 -16.59 -15.09 -4.26
N ARG A 142 -16.62 -13.82 -4.67
CA ARG A 142 -15.43 -13.08 -5.08
C ARG A 142 -14.30 -13.09 -4.05
N CYS A 143 -14.63 -12.95 -2.75
CA CYS A 143 -13.65 -12.99 -1.66
C CYS A 143 -13.04 -14.39 -1.46
N GLU A 144 -13.76 -15.47 -1.74
CA GLU A 144 -13.23 -16.83 -1.74
C GLU A 144 -12.24 -17.04 -2.87
N GLN A 145 -12.57 -16.56 -4.08
CA GLN A 145 -11.74 -16.70 -5.28
C GLN A 145 -10.44 -15.89 -5.21
N ILE A 146 -10.50 -14.64 -4.69
CA ILE A 146 -9.34 -13.75 -4.63
C ILE A 146 -8.38 -14.08 -3.48
N CYS A 147 -8.77 -14.88 -2.50
CA CYS A 147 -7.95 -15.14 -1.31
C CYS A 147 -6.72 -15.99 -1.63
N PRO A 148 -5.49 -15.46 -1.62
CA PRO A 148 -4.29 -16.22 -1.98
C PRO A 148 -3.96 -17.32 -0.96
N ALA A 149 -4.43 -17.19 0.28
CA ALA A 149 -4.27 -18.20 1.33
C ALA A 149 -5.43 -19.21 1.36
N HIS A 150 -6.44 -19.08 0.50
CA HIS A 150 -7.61 -19.96 0.39
C HIS A 150 -8.37 -20.19 1.70
N ILE A 151 -8.31 -19.24 2.64
CA ILE A 151 -8.92 -19.34 3.99
C ILE A 151 -10.34 -18.82 4.07
N ILE A 152 -10.91 -18.34 2.96
CA ILE A 152 -12.30 -17.89 2.91
C ILE A 152 -13.10 -18.95 2.17
N LYS A 153 -14.18 -19.43 2.79
CA LYS A 153 -15.08 -20.42 2.20
C LYS A 153 -16.52 -20.01 2.39
N MET A 154 -17.37 -20.38 1.45
CA MET A 154 -18.81 -20.22 1.61
C MET A 154 -19.36 -21.25 2.63
N ALA A 155 -20.28 -20.83 3.49
CA ALA A 155 -20.95 -21.71 4.44
C ALA A 155 -22.08 -22.49 3.74
N GLY A 156 -21.71 -23.45 2.88
CA GLY A 156 -22.64 -24.19 2.03
C GLY A 156 -23.17 -23.36 0.85
N ALA A 157 -24.05 -23.96 0.05
CA ALA A 157 -24.53 -23.38 -1.22
C ALA A 157 -25.28 -22.05 -1.04
N LYS A 158 -25.97 -21.86 0.08
CA LYS A 158 -26.77 -20.65 0.39
C LYS A 158 -26.21 -19.82 1.54
N GLY A 159 -25.06 -20.20 2.10
CA GLY A 159 -24.45 -19.52 3.25
C GLY A 159 -23.58 -18.32 2.87
N SER A 160 -23.30 -17.47 3.84
CA SER A 160 -22.34 -16.36 3.69
C SER A 160 -20.89 -16.85 3.70
N ALA A 161 -19.97 -16.03 3.19
CA ALA A 161 -18.55 -16.30 3.31
C ALA A 161 -18.10 -16.34 4.78
N LYS A 162 -17.16 -17.24 5.11
CA LYS A 162 -16.54 -17.37 6.44
C LYS A 162 -15.04 -17.53 6.28
N ILE A 163 -14.30 -17.02 7.25
CA ILE A 163 -12.85 -17.26 7.37
C ILE A 163 -12.68 -18.52 8.21
N ILE A 164 -12.14 -19.58 7.59
CA ILE A 164 -12.01 -20.90 8.20
C ILE A 164 -10.73 -21.06 9.02
N GLU A 165 -9.65 -20.36 8.63
CA GLU A 165 -8.34 -20.50 9.28
C GLU A 165 -7.62 -19.14 9.36
N ARG A 166 -7.91 -18.37 10.43
CA ARG A 166 -7.38 -17.00 10.60
C ARG A 166 -5.87 -16.95 10.74
N SER A 167 -5.24 -17.97 11.28
CA SER A 167 -3.78 -18.03 11.48
C SER A 167 -2.98 -17.96 10.18
N LYS A 168 -3.58 -18.41 9.07
CA LYS A 168 -2.99 -18.35 7.73
C LYS A 168 -3.31 -17.07 6.97
N CYS A 169 -4.00 -16.10 7.59
CA CYS A 169 -4.35 -14.85 6.94
C CYS A 169 -3.08 -14.01 6.67
N LEU A 170 -2.82 -13.70 5.41
CA LEU A 170 -1.69 -12.86 4.99
C LEU A 170 -1.94 -11.36 5.23
N SER A 171 -3.13 -10.98 5.70
CA SER A 171 -3.54 -9.58 5.87
C SER A 171 -3.35 -8.72 4.61
N CYS A 172 -3.54 -9.32 3.44
CA CYS A 172 -3.42 -8.64 2.14
C CYS A 172 -4.64 -7.76 1.80
N PHE A 173 -5.75 -7.96 2.50
CA PHE A 173 -7.02 -7.22 2.39
C PHE A 173 -7.74 -7.29 1.04
N CYS A 174 -7.25 -8.02 0.05
CA CYS A 174 -7.91 -8.21 -1.25
C CYS A 174 -9.38 -8.61 -1.13
N CYS A 175 -9.72 -9.41 -0.11
CA CYS A 175 -11.11 -9.80 0.15
C CYS A 175 -12.01 -8.62 0.57
N HIS A 176 -11.44 -7.61 1.25
CA HIS A 176 -12.15 -6.39 1.62
C HIS A 176 -12.40 -5.53 0.37
N GLU A 177 -11.36 -5.32 -0.43
CA GLU A 177 -11.40 -4.46 -1.62
C GLU A 177 -12.34 -5.00 -2.71
N ILE A 178 -12.33 -6.33 -2.94
CA ILE A 178 -13.17 -6.94 -3.98
C ILE A 178 -14.65 -7.04 -3.59
N CYS A 179 -15.04 -6.74 -2.35
CA CYS A 179 -16.39 -6.96 -1.87
C CYS A 179 -17.38 -5.90 -2.34
N PRO A 180 -18.29 -6.16 -3.30
CA PRO A 180 -19.18 -5.15 -3.84
C PRO A 180 -20.27 -4.71 -2.84
N ALA A 181 -20.51 -5.51 -1.79
CA ALA A 181 -21.51 -5.25 -0.75
C ALA A 181 -20.92 -4.59 0.49
N ASP A 182 -19.61 -4.23 0.48
CA ASP A 182 -18.89 -3.73 1.65
C ASP A 182 -19.16 -4.58 2.92
N ALA A 183 -19.28 -5.90 2.71
CA ALA A 183 -19.59 -6.86 3.77
C ALA A 183 -18.35 -7.27 4.57
N ILE A 184 -17.14 -6.90 4.14
CA ILE A 184 -15.90 -7.25 4.83
C ILE A 184 -15.28 -5.98 5.39
N LYS A 185 -15.17 -5.89 6.71
CA LYS A 185 -14.58 -4.75 7.40
C LYS A 185 -13.24 -5.14 8.01
N LEU A 186 -12.31 -4.21 7.99
CA LEU A 186 -11.02 -4.36 8.64
C LEU A 186 -11.15 -3.92 10.10
N ARG A 187 -10.80 -4.78 11.04
CA ARG A 187 -10.86 -4.48 12.47
C ARG A 187 -9.60 -4.95 13.17
N ARG A 188 -9.16 -4.18 14.16
CA ARG A 188 -8.20 -4.65 15.16
C ARG A 188 -8.91 -5.63 16.10
N LEU A 189 -8.13 -6.48 16.77
CA LEU A 189 -8.68 -7.44 17.75
C LEU A 189 -9.27 -6.73 18.97
N PHE A 190 -8.84 -5.49 19.22
CA PHE A 190 -9.32 -4.61 20.30
C PHE A 190 -9.67 -3.23 19.74
#